data_a56e976711c61bf99295944c8bfc40f4
#
_entry.id   a56e976711c61bf99295944c8bfc40f4
#
_cell.length_a   1.000
_cell.length_b   1.000
_cell.length_c   1.000
_cell.angle_alpha   90.00
_cell.angle_beta   90.00
_cell.angle_gamma   90.00
#
_symmetry.space_group_name_H-M   'P 1'
#
loop_
_entity.id
_entity.type
_entity.pdbx_description
1 polymer ?
#
loop_
_entity_poly.entity_id
_entity_poly.type
_entity_poly.pdbx_seq_one_letter_code
_entity_poly.pdbx_strand_id
1 'polypeptide(L)'
;KIITFFLSIVVILCLVGIFNSYKKKQEIKISENFNKAIIHIENKNLEIAKEDLNAIVMSKHQFYSPLSLNLIIDNKLEKNIEIIKLFDELINSNIEQEKIDLIRIKKALFVMDEEFKDDKGKTKEEIILQTLKPIIKTDSIWKRSSLKILRDFYLISGQKNKAKEFENLLINIPK
;
A
#
# COMPACT_ATOMS: atom_id res chain seq x y z
N LYS A 1 45.70 -17.90 12.72
CA LYS A 1 44.91 -16.63 12.73
C LYS A 1 44.54 -16.15 11.31
N ILE A 2 45.48 -16.14 10.33
CA ILE A 2 45.20 -15.72 8.93
C ILE A 2 44.24 -16.70 8.25
N ILE A 3 44.43 -18.02 8.40
CA ILE A 3 43.61 -19.05 7.80
C ILE A 3 42.16 -19.00 8.33
N THR A 4 41.95 -18.78 9.63
CA THR A 4 40.64 -18.62 10.24
C THR A 4 39.91 -17.38 9.72
N PHE A 5 40.63 -16.31 9.46
CA PHE A 5 40.06 -15.10 8.85
C PHE A 5 39.58 -15.35 7.40
N PHE A 6 40.39 -15.99 6.57
CA PHE A 6 39.99 -16.34 5.20
C PHE A 6 38.80 -17.30 5.18
N LEU A 7 38.80 -18.29 6.08
CA LEU A 7 37.66 -19.23 6.19
C LEU A 7 36.36 -18.51 6.55
N SER A 8 36.40 -17.52 7.45
CA SER A 8 35.21 -16.72 7.82
C SER A 8 34.66 -15.91 6.64
N ILE A 9 35.54 -15.35 5.79
CA ILE A 9 35.12 -14.62 4.59
C ILE A 9 34.40 -15.56 3.61
N VAL A 10 34.94 -16.75 3.37
CA VAL A 10 34.32 -17.76 2.47
C VAL A 10 32.93 -18.16 2.98
N VAL A 11 32.79 -18.39 4.27
CA VAL A 11 31.47 -18.72 4.88
C VAL A 11 30.47 -17.59 4.67
N ILE A 12 30.88 -16.34 4.90
CA ILE A 12 30.00 -15.17 4.68
C ILE A 12 29.57 -15.07 3.20
N LEU A 13 30.49 -15.26 2.25
CA LEU A 13 30.15 -15.23 0.82
C LEU A 13 29.19 -16.35 0.42
N CYS A 14 29.35 -17.56 0.98
CA CYS A 14 28.42 -18.67 0.78
C CYS A 14 27.03 -18.34 1.33
N LEU A 15 26.94 -17.77 2.54
CA LEU A 15 25.66 -17.37 3.14
C LEU A 15 24.95 -16.29 2.31
N VAL A 16 25.69 -15.29 1.82
CA VAL A 16 25.15 -14.26 0.93
C VAL A 16 24.65 -14.88 -0.38
N GLY A 17 25.39 -15.82 -0.97
CA GLY A 17 24.99 -16.53 -2.19
C GLY A 17 23.68 -17.34 -2.00
N ILE A 18 23.59 -18.08 -0.89
CA ILE A 18 22.38 -18.85 -0.53
C ILE A 18 21.18 -17.90 -0.32
N PHE A 19 21.39 -16.82 0.43
CA PHE A 19 20.33 -15.83 0.70
C PHE A 19 19.81 -15.17 -0.59
N ASN A 20 20.72 -14.77 -1.49
CA ASN A 20 20.34 -14.18 -2.78
C ASN A 20 19.58 -15.17 -3.68
N SER A 21 20.01 -16.45 -3.69
CA SER A 21 19.32 -17.51 -4.44
C SER A 21 17.91 -17.77 -3.89
N TYR A 22 17.77 -17.78 -2.56
CA TYR A 22 16.47 -17.93 -1.90
C TYR A 22 15.54 -16.76 -2.22
N LYS A 23 16.05 -15.52 -2.09
CA LYS A 23 15.30 -14.30 -2.43
C LYS A 23 14.81 -14.33 -3.88
N LYS A 24 15.70 -14.67 -4.83
CA LYS A 24 15.34 -14.77 -6.25
C LYS A 24 14.24 -15.83 -6.51
N LYS A 25 14.29 -16.99 -5.85
CA LYS A 25 13.23 -18.01 -5.95
C LYS A 25 11.88 -17.49 -5.42
N GLN A 26 11.88 -16.72 -4.33
CA GLN A 26 10.67 -16.11 -3.77
C GLN A 26 10.07 -15.09 -4.74
N GLU A 27 10.90 -14.22 -5.34
CA GLU A 27 10.49 -13.25 -6.36
C GLU A 27 9.80 -13.93 -7.56
N ILE A 28 10.41 -15.00 -8.10
CA ILE A 28 9.85 -15.77 -9.20
C ILE A 28 8.51 -16.38 -8.80
N LYS A 29 8.43 -17.03 -7.64
CA LYS A 29 7.19 -17.65 -7.15
C LYS A 29 6.05 -16.65 -7.00
N ILE A 30 6.33 -15.48 -6.43
CA ILE A 30 5.31 -14.41 -6.29
C ILE A 30 4.84 -13.91 -7.64
N SER A 31 5.77 -13.70 -8.60
CA SER A 31 5.45 -13.31 -9.97
C SER A 31 4.58 -14.35 -10.67
N GLU A 32 4.91 -15.64 -10.54
CA GLU A 32 4.10 -16.72 -11.12
C GLU A 32 2.70 -16.77 -10.51
N ASN A 33 2.57 -16.62 -9.20
CA ASN A 33 1.27 -16.60 -8.53
C ASN A 33 0.45 -15.39 -8.96
N PHE A 34 1.07 -14.22 -9.12
CA PHE A 34 0.41 -13.03 -9.63
C PHE A 34 -0.13 -13.23 -11.05
N ASN A 35 0.68 -13.81 -11.94
CA ASN A 35 0.24 -14.14 -13.30
C ASN A 35 -0.90 -15.16 -13.32
N LYS A 36 -0.86 -16.18 -12.44
CA LYS A 36 -1.97 -17.15 -12.30
C LYS A 36 -3.25 -16.45 -11.84
N ALA A 37 -3.17 -15.54 -10.89
CA ALA A 37 -4.33 -14.79 -10.44
C ALA A 37 -4.96 -13.96 -11.57
N ILE A 38 -4.15 -13.34 -12.45
CA ILE A 38 -4.65 -12.63 -13.65
C ILE A 38 -5.39 -13.62 -14.56
N ILE A 39 -4.82 -14.78 -14.85
CA ILE A 39 -5.47 -15.82 -15.67
C ILE A 39 -6.80 -16.27 -15.04
N HIS A 40 -6.86 -16.39 -13.71
CA HIS A 40 -8.13 -16.70 -13.03
C HIS A 40 -9.17 -15.60 -13.19
N ILE A 41 -8.78 -14.31 -13.16
CA ILE A 41 -9.69 -13.18 -13.45
C ILE A 41 -10.23 -13.28 -14.89
N GLU A 42 -9.35 -13.48 -15.87
CA GLU A 42 -9.71 -13.61 -17.29
C GLU A 42 -10.69 -14.77 -17.55
N ASN A 43 -10.48 -15.88 -16.85
CA ASN A 43 -11.34 -17.07 -16.91
C ASN A 43 -12.60 -16.96 -16.04
N LYS A 44 -12.84 -15.82 -15.38
CA LYS A 44 -13.97 -15.57 -14.46
C LYS A 44 -13.99 -16.48 -13.22
N ASN A 45 -12.86 -17.09 -12.86
CA ASN A 45 -12.67 -17.86 -11.64
C ASN A 45 -12.36 -16.92 -10.46
N LEU A 46 -13.32 -16.02 -10.15
CA LEU A 46 -13.07 -14.85 -9.28
C LEU A 46 -12.75 -15.23 -7.83
N GLU A 47 -13.30 -16.32 -7.28
CA GLU A 47 -12.99 -16.76 -5.90
C GLU A 47 -11.53 -17.24 -5.79
N ILE A 48 -11.04 -18.01 -6.78
CA ILE A 48 -9.63 -18.46 -6.78
C ILE A 48 -8.70 -17.26 -6.96
N ALA A 49 -9.05 -16.35 -7.88
CA ALA A 49 -8.29 -15.12 -8.10
C ALA A 49 -8.19 -14.27 -6.82
N LYS A 50 -9.29 -14.17 -6.08
CA LYS A 50 -9.36 -13.47 -4.79
C LYS A 50 -8.41 -14.07 -3.76
N GLU A 51 -8.45 -15.39 -3.59
CA GLU A 51 -7.58 -16.12 -2.66
C GLU A 51 -6.09 -15.91 -3.01
N ASP A 52 -5.73 -16.08 -4.28
CA ASP A 52 -4.36 -15.89 -4.76
C ASP A 52 -3.88 -14.45 -4.53
N LEU A 53 -4.69 -13.46 -4.89
CA LEU A 53 -4.33 -12.04 -4.73
C LEU A 53 -4.22 -11.64 -3.26
N ASN A 54 -5.13 -12.11 -2.40
CA ASN A 54 -5.05 -11.88 -0.95
C ASN A 54 -3.76 -12.47 -0.37
N ALA A 55 -3.39 -13.68 -0.76
CA ALA A 55 -2.13 -14.30 -0.33
C ALA A 55 -0.90 -13.46 -0.75
N ILE A 56 -0.92 -12.88 -1.96
CA ILE A 56 0.14 -11.99 -2.42
C ILE A 56 0.16 -10.68 -1.64
N VAL A 57 -0.99 -10.06 -1.35
CA VAL A 57 -1.06 -8.86 -0.49
C VAL A 57 -0.44 -9.15 0.87
N MET A 58 -0.82 -10.28 1.49
CA MET A 58 -0.32 -10.69 2.82
C MET A 58 1.17 -11.05 2.83
N SER A 59 1.78 -11.36 1.68
CA SER A 59 3.23 -11.56 1.56
C SER A 59 4.04 -10.29 1.77
N LYS A 60 3.40 -9.11 1.71
CA LYS A 60 4.02 -7.78 1.88
C LYS A 60 5.18 -7.52 0.92
N HIS A 61 5.10 -8.11 -0.27
CA HIS A 61 6.10 -7.91 -1.31
C HIS A 61 6.02 -6.47 -1.87
N GLN A 62 7.16 -5.79 -1.96
CA GLN A 62 7.24 -4.36 -2.29
C GLN A 62 6.54 -3.96 -3.59
N PHE A 63 6.50 -4.85 -4.58
CA PHE A 63 5.93 -4.59 -5.90
C PHE A 63 4.59 -5.29 -6.10
N TYR A 64 4.54 -6.61 -5.91
CA TYR A 64 3.34 -7.38 -6.23
C TYR A 64 2.18 -7.20 -5.25
N SER A 65 2.45 -6.91 -3.97
CA SER A 65 1.36 -6.75 -3.00
C SER A 65 0.49 -5.51 -3.27
N PRO A 66 1.04 -4.30 -3.55
CA PRO A 66 0.22 -3.17 -3.96
C PRO A 66 -0.51 -3.38 -5.31
N LEU A 67 0.09 -4.10 -6.26
CA LEU A 67 -0.55 -4.44 -7.53
C LEU A 67 -1.72 -5.41 -7.33
N SER A 68 -1.54 -6.42 -6.49
CA SER A 68 -2.60 -7.38 -6.16
C SER A 68 -3.79 -6.69 -5.49
N LEU A 69 -3.54 -5.74 -4.57
CA LEU A 69 -4.61 -4.95 -3.98
C LEU A 69 -5.37 -4.12 -5.02
N ASN A 70 -4.67 -3.52 -6.01
CA ASN A 70 -5.36 -2.83 -7.11
C ASN A 70 -6.27 -3.77 -7.90
N LEU A 71 -5.78 -4.98 -8.26
CA LEU A 71 -6.61 -5.96 -8.98
C LEU A 71 -7.84 -6.40 -8.17
N ILE A 72 -7.71 -6.54 -6.84
CA ILE A 72 -8.84 -6.84 -5.95
C ILE A 72 -9.88 -5.73 -6.02
N ILE A 73 -9.46 -4.46 -6.00
CA ILE A 73 -10.33 -3.28 -6.07
C ILE A 73 -10.99 -3.18 -7.45
N ASP A 74 -10.20 -3.23 -8.51
CA ASP A 74 -10.66 -3.03 -9.89
C ASP A 74 -11.68 -4.10 -10.33
N ASN A 75 -11.51 -5.34 -9.83
CA ASN A 75 -12.40 -6.46 -10.13
C ASN A 75 -13.47 -6.68 -9.05
N LYS A 76 -13.55 -5.82 -8.03
CA LYS A 76 -14.53 -5.89 -6.93
C LYS A 76 -14.56 -7.27 -6.25
N LEU A 77 -13.38 -7.86 -6.02
CA LEU A 77 -13.25 -9.21 -5.47
C LEU A 77 -13.51 -9.28 -3.97
N GLU A 78 -13.45 -8.14 -3.26
CA GLU A 78 -13.66 -8.06 -1.82
C GLU A 78 -14.63 -6.95 -1.45
N LYS A 79 -15.20 -7.04 -0.23
CA LYS A 79 -16.01 -5.98 0.35
C LYS A 79 -15.14 -4.79 0.75
N ASN A 80 -15.70 -3.57 0.70
CA ASN A 80 -14.97 -2.34 1.02
C ASN A 80 -14.26 -2.37 2.38
N ILE A 81 -14.87 -2.99 3.39
CA ILE A 81 -14.26 -3.12 4.73
C ILE A 81 -13.01 -4.01 4.71
N GLU A 82 -13.01 -5.11 3.95
CA GLU A 82 -11.85 -5.98 3.81
C GLU A 82 -10.74 -5.29 2.99
N ILE A 83 -11.09 -4.55 1.95
CA ILE A 83 -10.14 -3.73 1.19
C ILE A 83 -9.41 -2.74 2.10
N ILE A 84 -10.12 -2.10 3.04
CA ILE A 84 -9.50 -1.20 4.01
C ILE A 84 -8.51 -1.94 4.91
N LYS A 85 -8.84 -3.15 5.37
CA LYS A 85 -7.91 -3.98 6.16
C LYS A 85 -6.66 -4.35 5.35
N LEU A 86 -6.82 -4.70 4.07
CA LEU A 86 -5.68 -4.98 3.19
C LEU A 86 -4.78 -3.75 3.00
N PHE A 87 -5.36 -2.55 2.86
CA PHE A 87 -4.58 -1.32 2.89
C PHE A 87 -3.79 -1.17 4.19
N ASP A 88 -4.41 -1.43 5.35
CA ASP A 88 -3.75 -1.33 6.65
C ASP A 88 -2.61 -2.34 6.81
N GLU A 89 -2.78 -3.57 6.32
CA GLU A 89 -1.71 -4.57 6.29
C GLU A 89 -0.49 -4.10 5.50
N LEU A 90 -0.69 -3.46 4.35
CA LEU A 90 0.40 -2.91 3.56
C LEU A 90 1.03 -1.67 4.20
N ILE A 91 0.23 -0.77 4.76
CA ILE A 91 0.71 0.44 5.44
C ILE A 91 1.59 0.10 6.66
N ASN A 92 1.29 -1.01 7.34
CA ASN A 92 2.02 -1.48 8.52
C ASN A 92 3.15 -2.49 8.18
N SER A 93 3.53 -2.58 6.91
CA SER A 93 4.59 -3.49 6.46
C SER A 93 5.95 -2.81 6.36
N ASN A 94 6.98 -3.61 6.04
CA ASN A 94 8.35 -3.12 5.80
C ASN A 94 8.59 -2.69 4.34
N ILE A 95 7.54 -2.25 3.65
CA ILE A 95 7.65 -1.66 2.32
C ILE A 95 8.33 -0.29 2.45
N GLU A 96 9.05 0.14 1.42
CA GLU A 96 9.69 1.44 1.34
C GLU A 96 8.71 2.59 1.63
N GLN A 97 9.13 3.56 2.45
CA GLN A 97 8.25 4.61 2.99
C GLN A 97 7.51 5.40 1.91
N GLU A 98 8.16 5.71 0.80
CA GLU A 98 7.55 6.43 -0.31
C GLU A 98 6.40 5.65 -0.95
N LYS A 99 6.53 4.34 -1.06
CA LYS A 99 5.46 3.44 -1.53
C LYS A 99 4.33 3.30 -0.50
N ILE A 100 4.67 3.27 0.80
CA ILE A 100 3.67 3.30 1.87
C ILE A 100 2.85 4.59 1.79
N ASP A 101 3.48 5.73 1.56
CA ASP A 101 2.78 7.00 1.41
C ASP A 101 1.84 6.99 0.20
N LEU A 102 2.25 6.39 -0.93
CA LEU A 102 1.38 6.19 -2.09
C LEU A 102 0.20 5.26 -1.75
N ILE A 103 0.42 4.19 -0.98
CA ILE A 103 -0.64 3.29 -0.52
C ILE A 103 -1.62 4.06 0.39
N ARG A 104 -1.16 4.95 1.26
CA ARG A 104 -2.00 5.84 2.07
C ARG A 104 -2.85 6.78 1.20
N ILE A 105 -2.26 7.37 0.16
CA ILE A 105 -2.99 8.18 -0.82
C ILE A 105 -4.12 7.37 -1.45
N LYS A 106 -3.82 6.16 -1.94
CA LYS A 106 -4.82 5.29 -2.55
C LYS A 106 -5.93 4.89 -1.57
N LYS A 107 -5.58 4.57 -0.32
CA LYS A 107 -6.57 4.31 0.73
C LYS A 107 -7.49 5.50 0.95
N ALA A 108 -6.93 6.70 1.07
CA ALA A 108 -7.72 7.91 1.29
C ALA A 108 -8.69 8.19 0.14
N LEU A 109 -8.24 8.03 -1.12
CA LEU A 109 -9.09 8.16 -2.30
C LEU A 109 -10.18 7.09 -2.33
N PHE A 110 -9.85 5.82 -2.06
CA PHE A 110 -10.82 4.73 -1.97
C PHE A 110 -11.93 5.03 -0.94
N VAL A 111 -11.55 5.47 0.26
CA VAL A 111 -12.51 5.83 1.33
C VAL A 111 -13.35 7.06 0.92
N MET A 112 -12.80 7.99 0.15
CA MET A 112 -13.53 9.17 -0.31
C MET A 112 -14.63 8.80 -1.30
N ASP A 113 -14.35 7.89 -2.23
CA ASP A 113 -15.26 7.53 -3.33
C ASP A 113 -16.32 6.50 -2.91
N GLU A 114 -16.00 5.58 -2.01
CA GLU A 114 -16.88 4.47 -1.64
C GLU A 114 -17.82 4.82 -0.48
N GLU A 115 -19.07 4.37 -0.56
CA GLU A 115 -19.97 4.36 0.60
C GLU A 115 -19.65 3.17 1.49
N PHE A 116 -19.18 3.44 2.71
CA PHE A 116 -18.99 2.39 3.68
C PHE A 116 -19.19 2.90 5.12
N LYS A 117 -19.53 1.97 6.02
CA LYS A 117 -19.48 2.17 7.46
C LYS A 117 -18.36 1.33 8.03
N ASP A 118 -17.45 1.96 8.79
CA ASP A 118 -16.40 1.24 9.48
C ASP A 118 -16.99 0.37 10.61
N ASP A 119 -16.49 -0.86 10.77
CA ASP A 119 -16.88 -1.78 11.84
C ASP A 119 -16.67 -1.20 13.25
N LYS A 120 -15.76 -0.22 13.36
CA LYS A 120 -15.40 0.49 14.60
C LYS A 120 -16.15 1.81 14.78
N GLY A 121 -17.11 2.12 13.91
CA GLY A 121 -17.90 3.35 13.95
C GLY A 121 -17.14 4.62 13.56
N LYS A 122 -15.95 4.52 12.95
CA LYS A 122 -15.22 5.69 12.46
C LYS A 122 -15.90 6.31 11.25
N THR A 123 -15.89 7.62 11.20
CA THR A 123 -16.36 8.39 10.04
C THR A 123 -15.35 8.36 8.89
N LYS A 124 -15.80 8.63 7.66
CA LYS A 124 -14.91 8.81 6.50
C LYS A 124 -13.83 9.88 6.79
N GLU A 125 -14.24 11.00 7.39
CA GLU A 125 -13.34 12.09 7.77
C GLU A 125 -12.21 11.60 8.67
N GLU A 126 -12.53 10.86 9.72
CA GLU A 126 -11.52 10.33 10.66
C GLU A 126 -10.54 9.39 9.98
N ILE A 127 -11.02 8.50 9.09
CA ILE A 127 -10.16 7.56 8.40
C ILE A 127 -9.23 8.28 7.42
N ILE A 128 -9.76 9.22 6.61
CA ILE A 128 -8.97 9.99 5.66
C ILE A 128 -7.90 10.81 6.39
N LEU A 129 -8.28 11.53 7.46
CA LEU A 129 -7.36 12.31 8.27
C LEU A 129 -6.26 11.43 8.90
N GLN A 130 -6.62 10.31 9.54
CA GLN A 130 -5.66 9.40 10.15
C GLN A 130 -4.70 8.81 9.11
N THR A 131 -5.20 8.51 7.93
CA THR A 131 -4.42 7.92 6.82
C THR A 131 -3.40 8.90 6.26
N LEU A 132 -3.78 10.18 6.06
CA LEU A 132 -2.92 11.18 5.41
C LEU A 132 -2.05 11.99 6.39
N LYS A 133 -2.40 12.03 7.68
CA LYS A 133 -1.65 12.78 8.70
C LYS A 133 -0.14 12.46 8.75
N PRO A 134 0.33 11.20 8.64
CA PRO A 134 1.76 10.92 8.61
C PRO A 134 2.48 11.59 7.44
N ILE A 135 1.89 11.62 6.25
CA ILE A 135 2.47 12.22 5.05
C ILE A 135 2.60 13.74 5.21
N ILE A 136 1.57 14.39 5.76
CA ILE A 136 1.53 15.85 5.92
C ILE A 136 2.57 16.35 6.92
N LYS A 137 2.89 15.53 7.93
CA LYS A 137 3.85 15.87 9.00
C LYS A 137 5.31 15.69 8.61
N THR A 138 5.60 15.07 7.48
CA THR A 138 6.94 14.79 6.99
C THR A 138 7.22 15.57 5.71
N ASP A 139 8.46 15.51 5.21
CA ASP A 139 8.84 16.08 3.91
C ASP A 139 8.63 15.08 2.76
N SER A 140 7.55 14.30 2.86
CA SER A 140 7.16 13.36 1.80
C SER A 140 6.87 14.10 0.49
N ILE A 141 7.29 13.51 -0.64
CA ILE A 141 6.94 14.00 -1.98
C ILE A 141 5.42 13.99 -2.22
N TRP A 142 4.69 13.19 -1.45
CA TRP A 142 3.23 13.07 -1.50
C TRP A 142 2.47 14.09 -0.65
N LYS A 143 3.19 14.96 0.10
CA LYS A 143 2.58 15.96 0.99
C LYS A 143 1.58 16.88 0.27
N ARG A 144 1.98 17.42 -0.88
CA ARG A 144 1.11 18.29 -1.70
C ARG A 144 -0.16 17.56 -2.16
N SER A 145 -0.02 16.30 -2.62
CA SER A 145 -1.16 15.48 -3.04
C SER A 145 -2.11 15.18 -1.87
N SER A 146 -1.56 14.88 -0.69
CA SER A 146 -2.35 14.63 0.53
C SER A 146 -3.17 15.84 0.95
N LEU A 147 -2.59 17.05 0.91
CA LEU A 147 -3.30 18.28 1.23
C LEU A 147 -4.40 18.60 0.22
N LYS A 148 -4.17 18.31 -1.08
CA LYS A 148 -5.20 18.46 -2.11
C LYS A 148 -6.38 17.52 -1.85
N ILE A 149 -6.13 16.26 -1.54
CA ILE A 149 -7.18 15.27 -1.23
C ILE A 149 -8.02 15.75 -0.03
N LEU A 150 -7.40 16.25 1.04
CA LEU A 150 -8.13 16.76 2.19
C LEU A 150 -8.95 18.00 1.85
N ARG A 151 -8.37 18.95 1.10
CA ARG A 151 -9.12 20.12 0.62
C ARG A 151 -10.36 19.71 -0.18
N ASP A 152 -10.17 18.81 -1.14
CA ASP A 152 -11.23 18.36 -2.06
C ASP A 152 -12.31 17.58 -1.30
N PHE A 153 -11.93 16.72 -0.35
CA PHE A 153 -12.85 16.03 0.54
C PHE A 153 -13.73 17.02 1.32
N TYR A 154 -13.14 18.08 1.90
CA TYR A 154 -13.90 19.08 2.65
C TYR A 154 -14.75 19.97 1.75
N LEU A 155 -14.34 20.25 0.50
CA LEU A 155 -15.17 20.94 -0.48
C LEU A 155 -16.41 20.13 -0.84
N ILE A 156 -16.25 18.85 -1.15
CA ILE A 156 -17.35 17.92 -1.48
C ILE A 156 -18.30 17.74 -0.28
N SER A 157 -17.75 17.70 0.93
CA SER A 157 -18.54 17.59 2.17
C SER A 157 -19.18 18.91 2.62
N GLY A 158 -19.05 19.99 1.86
CA GLY A 158 -19.63 21.31 2.17
C GLY A 158 -18.92 22.07 3.31
N GLN A 159 -17.82 21.56 3.84
CA GLN A 159 -17.08 22.14 4.97
C GLN A 159 -16.05 23.18 4.49
N LYS A 160 -16.52 24.27 3.89
CA LYS A 160 -15.69 25.30 3.22
C LYS A 160 -14.58 25.89 4.10
N ASN A 161 -14.81 26.06 5.40
CA ASN A 161 -13.79 26.61 6.31
C ASN A 161 -12.59 25.66 6.45
N LYS A 162 -12.83 24.36 6.65
CA LYS A 162 -11.76 23.36 6.70
C LYS A 162 -11.04 23.24 5.35
N ALA A 163 -11.78 23.28 4.24
CA ALA A 163 -11.17 23.28 2.91
C ALA A 163 -10.19 24.46 2.73
N LYS A 164 -10.56 25.65 3.19
CA LYS A 164 -9.70 26.86 3.13
C LYS A 164 -8.44 26.72 4.00
N GLU A 165 -8.49 26.03 5.13
CA GLU A 165 -7.31 25.73 5.93
C GLU A 165 -6.28 24.90 5.14
N PHE A 166 -6.71 23.86 4.45
CA PHE A 166 -5.83 23.02 3.62
C PHE A 166 -5.34 23.74 2.36
N GLU A 167 -6.15 24.63 1.78
CA GLU A 167 -5.72 25.52 0.68
C GLU A 167 -4.58 26.46 1.12
N ASN A 168 -4.70 27.06 2.29
CA ASN A 168 -3.65 27.91 2.86
C ASN A 168 -2.34 27.13 3.09
N LEU A 169 -2.44 25.88 3.55
CA LEU A 169 -1.26 25.00 3.70
C LEU A 169 -0.62 24.68 2.34
N LEU A 170 -1.41 24.47 1.29
CA LEU A 170 -0.93 24.23 -0.07
C LEU A 170 -0.14 25.40 -0.67
N ILE A 171 -0.59 26.64 -0.39
CA ILE A 171 0.07 27.87 -0.86
C ILE A 171 1.46 28.02 -0.22
N ASN A 172 1.60 27.59 1.03
CA ASN A 172 2.84 27.74 1.82
C ASN A 172 3.87 26.61 1.59
N ILE A 173 3.57 25.59 0.77
CA ILE A 173 4.55 24.56 0.41
C ILE A 173 5.44 25.09 -0.71
N PRO A 174 6.76 25.05 -0.57
CA PRO A 174 7.68 25.37 -1.67
C PRO A 174 7.36 24.55 -2.93
N LYS A 175 7.52 25.17 -4.10
CA LYS A 175 7.30 24.51 -5.40
C LYS A 175 8.40 23.52 -5.68
#